data_601665a79b3eb6bca046d65374362d07
#
_entry.id   601665a79b3eb6bca046d65374362d07
#
_cell.length_a   1.000
_cell.length_b   1.000
_cell.length_c   1.000
_cell.angle_alpha   90.00
_cell.angle_beta   90.00
_cell.angle_gamma   90.00
#
_symmetry.space_group_name_H-M   'P 1'
#
loop_
_entity.id
_entity.type
_entity.pdbx_description
1 polymer ?
#
loop_
_entity_poly.entity_id
_entity_poly.type
_entity_poly.pdbx_seq_one_letter_code
_entity_poly.pdbx_strand_id
1 'polypeptide(L)'
;LAIIMDMTAQMNIWSVVTVSKMRAQDVANKLLPGLGIVIAILVAIGGLAFNVGNVGGVALGFNAMIGLDQKVGAVVAGCLGIIIFINKNAKTIMDKVATILAAVILVTVLVVAIISEPPLGEVGKGLVDFQYLLDPKTNMFTALTTLLGGSCGGYIAFSGAHRLLDAGISGPENIGHVRKSVLQGCGTSGAVRILLFLAVLGTCMSGTQWLAENAKIITDAASGGNPAAEAFRLAAGNLGYRLFGLC
;
A
#
# COMPACT_ATOMS: atom_id res chain seq x y z
N LEU A 1 -5.12 -10.99 -7.26
CA LEU A 1 -4.56 -11.99 -6.35
C LEU A 1 -4.11 -11.35 -5.03
N ALA A 2 -3.19 -10.35 -5.05
CA ALA A 2 -2.64 -9.70 -3.84
C ALA A 2 -3.72 -9.18 -2.89
N ILE A 3 -4.77 -8.52 -3.40
CA ILE A 3 -5.88 -7.99 -2.60
C ILE A 3 -6.64 -9.12 -1.87
N ILE A 4 -6.90 -10.23 -2.57
CA ILE A 4 -7.59 -11.39 -1.98
C ILE A 4 -6.73 -12.02 -0.88
N MET A 5 -5.43 -12.14 -1.12
CA MET A 5 -4.48 -12.70 -0.15
C MET A 5 -4.36 -11.81 1.09
N ASP A 6 -4.27 -10.49 0.90
CA ASP A 6 -4.24 -9.48 1.97
C ASP A 6 -5.51 -9.57 2.84
N MET A 7 -6.67 -9.53 2.20
CA MET A 7 -7.97 -9.64 2.87
C MET A 7 -8.09 -10.94 3.66
N THR A 8 -7.67 -12.07 3.06
CA THR A 8 -7.72 -13.38 3.71
C THR A 8 -6.77 -13.46 4.90
N ALA A 9 -5.53 -12.98 4.75
CA ALA A 9 -4.54 -12.98 5.81
C ALA A 9 -4.97 -12.10 6.99
N GLN A 10 -5.39 -10.86 6.74
CA GLN A 10 -5.87 -9.97 7.79
C GLN A 10 -7.11 -10.51 8.48
N MET A 11 -8.08 -11.03 7.72
CA MET A 11 -9.31 -11.57 8.27
C MET A 11 -9.03 -12.73 9.24
N ASN A 12 -8.10 -13.63 8.89
CA ASN A 12 -7.72 -14.74 9.75
C ASN A 12 -6.98 -14.26 11.00
N ILE A 13 -5.93 -13.47 10.86
CA ILE A 13 -5.11 -13.00 11.99
C ILE A 13 -5.97 -12.18 12.97
N TRP A 14 -6.74 -11.24 12.47
CA TRP A 14 -7.54 -10.36 13.31
C TRP A 14 -8.70 -11.10 14.00
N SER A 15 -9.30 -12.09 13.32
CA SER A 15 -10.30 -12.96 13.95
C SER A 15 -9.71 -13.77 15.09
N VAL A 16 -8.53 -14.36 14.91
CA VAL A 16 -7.82 -15.13 15.95
C VAL A 16 -7.48 -14.25 17.15
N VAL A 17 -6.91 -13.06 16.92
CA VAL A 17 -6.56 -12.11 17.98
C VAL A 17 -7.81 -11.65 18.75
N THR A 18 -8.89 -11.34 18.02
CA THR A 18 -10.15 -10.91 18.65
C THR A 18 -10.74 -12.00 19.53
N VAL A 19 -10.83 -13.23 19.04
CA VAL A 19 -11.42 -14.36 19.78
C VAL A 19 -10.56 -14.79 20.95
N SER A 20 -9.25 -14.88 20.75
CA SER A 20 -8.31 -15.31 21.79
C SER A 20 -8.13 -14.26 22.90
N LYS A 21 -8.50 -13.00 22.65
CA LYS A 21 -8.24 -11.84 23.53
C LYS A 21 -6.76 -11.67 23.86
N MET A 22 -5.89 -12.17 22.99
CA MET A 22 -4.44 -12.19 23.18
C MET A 22 -3.76 -11.54 21.97
N ARG A 23 -2.59 -10.94 22.22
CA ARG A 23 -1.76 -10.42 21.11
C ARG A 23 -1.27 -11.58 20.24
N ALA A 24 -1.07 -11.31 18.96
CA ALA A 24 -0.70 -12.35 17.98
C ALA A 24 0.58 -13.13 18.40
N GLN A 25 1.59 -12.44 18.94
CA GLN A 25 2.81 -13.06 19.43
C GLN A 25 2.56 -13.96 20.66
N ASP A 26 1.60 -13.62 21.52
CA ASP A 26 1.26 -14.43 22.70
C ASP A 26 0.51 -15.69 22.28
N VAL A 27 -0.35 -15.58 21.26
CA VAL A 27 -1.00 -16.74 20.63
C VAL A 27 0.05 -17.68 20.03
N ALA A 28 1.02 -17.12 19.31
CA ALA A 28 2.11 -17.90 18.73
C ALA A 28 2.96 -18.61 19.80
N ASN A 29 3.26 -17.95 20.94
CA ASN A 29 3.98 -18.55 22.05
C ASN A 29 3.21 -19.68 22.74
N LYS A 30 1.87 -19.66 22.70
CA LYS A 30 1.07 -20.79 23.21
C LYS A 30 1.16 -22.01 22.32
N LEU A 31 1.30 -21.81 21.00
CA LEU A 31 1.46 -22.90 20.03
C LEU A 31 2.87 -23.52 20.12
N LEU A 32 3.87 -22.66 20.14
CA LEU A 32 5.27 -23.07 20.23
C LEU A 32 6.03 -22.04 21.08
N PRO A 33 6.56 -22.45 22.26
CA PRO A 33 7.35 -21.55 23.10
C PRO A 33 8.53 -20.93 22.34
N GLY A 34 8.67 -19.61 22.42
CA GLY A 34 9.69 -18.85 21.69
C GLY A 34 9.27 -18.33 20.31
N LEU A 35 8.26 -18.91 19.67
CA LEU A 35 7.80 -18.48 18.34
C LEU A 35 7.33 -17.01 18.33
N GLY A 36 6.68 -16.56 19.41
CA GLY A 36 6.25 -15.16 19.51
C GLY A 36 7.40 -14.17 19.54
N ILE A 37 8.56 -14.54 20.10
CA ILE A 37 9.76 -13.70 20.09
C ILE A 37 10.30 -13.59 18.65
N VAL A 38 10.38 -14.71 17.93
CA VAL A 38 10.81 -14.73 16.54
C VAL A 38 9.91 -13.85 15.68
N ILE A 39 8.58 -13.98 15.82
CA ILE A 39 7.60 -13.16 15.11
C ILE A 39 7.78 -11.69 15.48
N ALA A 40 7.96 -11.34 16.75
CA ALA A 40 8.14 -9.97 17.19
C ALA A 40 9.39 -9.32 16.56
N ILE A 41 10.51 -10.06 16.48
CA ILE A 41 11.73 -9.60 15.82
C ILE A 41 11.51 -9.39 14.31
N LEU A 42 10.89 -10.35 13.64
CA LEU A 42 10.59 -10.24 12.21
C LEU A 42 9.66 -9.06 11.91
N VAL A 43 8.64 -8.84 12.74
CA VAL A 43 7.72 -7.70 12.63
C VAL A 43 8.45 -6.38 12.85
N ALA A 44 9.37 -6.31 13.83
CA ALA A 44 10.16 -5.13 14.09
C ALA A 44 11.10 -4.79 12.92
N ILE A 45 11.79 -5.78 12.36
CA ILE A 45 12.65 -5.61 11.18
C ILE A 45 11.82 -5.19 9.96
N GLY A 46 10.71 -5.87 9.70
CA GLY A 46 9.80 -5.52 8.61
C GLY A 46 9.24 -4.10 8.74
N GLY A 47 8.85 -3.71 9.97
CA GLY A 47 8.40 -2.35 10.27
C GLY A 47 9.48 -1.29 10.03
N LEU A 48 10.72 -1.58 10.42
CA LEU A 48 11.85 -0.68 10.17
C LEU A 48 12.10 -0.49 8.67
N ALA A 49 12.16 -1.58 7.90
CA ALA A 49 12.35 -1.55 6.46
C ALA A 49 11.24 -0.75 5.76
N PHE A 50 9.99 -0.95 6.19
CA PHE A 50 8.83 -0.25 5.61
C PHE A 50 8.83 1.25 5.95
N ASN A 51 9.28 1.63 7.14
CA ASN A 51 9.41 3.05 7.52
C ASN A 51 10.50 3.76 6.70
N VAL A 52 11.58 3.10 6.34
CA VAL A 52 12.55 3.64 5.39
C VAL A 52 11.89 3.95 4.04
N GLY A 53 11.07 3.02 3.53
CA GLY A 53 10.28 3.22 2.32
C GLY A 53 9.29 4.39 2.43
N ASN A 54 8.60 4.52 3.57
CA ASN A 54 7.66 5.62 3.82
C ASN A 54 8.34 6.99 3.83
N VAL A 55 9.50 7.12 4.50
CA VAL A 55 10.30 8.35 4.48
C VAL A 55 10.75 8.70 3.06
N GLY A 56 11.19 7.69 2.30
CA GLY A 56 11.52 7.85 0.88
C GLY A 56 10.32 8.31 0.03
N GLY A 57 9.14 7.73 0.27
CA GLY A 57 7.90 8.13 -0.40
C GLY A 57 7.53 9.59 -0.15
N VAL A 58 7.61 10.06 1.11
CA VAL A 58 7.36 11.47 1.45
C VAL A 58 8.40 12.39 0.80
N ALA A 59 9.66 11.97 0.73
CA ALA A 59 10.72 12.73 0.06
C ALA A 59 10.43 12.89 -1.45
N LEU A 60 9.97 11.83 -2.10
CA LEU A 60 9.53 11.88 -3.50
C LEU A 60 8.29 12.76 -3.68
N GLY A 61 7.37 12.76 -2.73
CA GLY A 61 6.22 13.66 -2.69
C GLY A 61 6.65 15.13 -2.62
N PHE A 62 7.56 15.50 -1.72
CA PHE A 62 8.11 16.86 -1.64
C PHE A 62 8.85 17.26 -2.93
N ASN A 63 9.58 16.33 -3.53
CA ASN A 63 10.23 16.58 -4.81
C ASN A 63 9.19 16.89 -5.91
N ALA A 64 8.13 16.10 -6.01
CA ALA A 64 7.07 16.30 -7.01
C ALA A 64 6.29 17.60 -6.79
N MET A 65 6.03 18.00 -5.53
CA MET A 65 5.25 19.20 -5.21
C MET A 65 6.02 20.49 -5.39
N ILE A 66 7.23 20.56 -4.82
CA ILE A 66 8.00 21.80 -4.66
C ILE A 66 9.43 21.73 -5.21
N GLY A 67 9.80 20.59 -5.83
CA GLY A 67 11.14 20.40 -6.39
C GLY A 67 12.25 20.24 -5.35
N LEU A 68 11.90 19.87 -4.10
CA LEU A 68 12.89 19.69 -3.03
C LEU A 68 13.79 18.49 -3.34
N ASP A 69 15.10 18.64 -3.09
CA ASP A 69 16.04 17.51 -3.20
C ASP A 69 15.59 16.34 -2.32
N GLN A 70 15.67 15.11 -2.85
CA GLN A 70 15.15 13.92 -2.16
C GLN A 70 15.83 13.65 -0.83
N LYS A 71 17.15 13.90 -0.71
CA LYS A 71 17.87 13.70 0.56
C LYS A 71 17.41 14.69 1.61
N VAL A 72 17.26 15.97 1.22
CA VAL A 72 16.71 17.00 2.08
C VAL A 72 15.28 16.69 2.46
N GLY A 73 14.46 16.27 1.49
CA GLY A 73 13.09 15.83 1.70
C GLY A 73 12.97 14.67 2.69
N ALA A 74 13.87 13.68 2.62
CA ALA A 74 13.89 12.57 3.56
C ALA A 74 14.25 13.01 5.00
N VAL A 75 15.19 13.93 5.16
CA VAL A 75 15.54 14.51 6.47
C VAL A 75 14.35 15.27 7.05
N VAL A 76 13.70 16.11 6.24
CA VAL A 76 12.51 16.87 6.65
C VAL A 76 11.37 15.92 7.04
N ALA A 77 11.10 14.88 6.24
CA ALA A 77 10.10 13.86 6.54
C ALA A 77 10.38 13.14 7.86
N GLY A 78 11.62 12.75 8.10
CA GLY A 78 12.04 12.10 9.35
C GLY A 78 11.84 13.03 10.56
N CYS A 79 12.27 14.28 10.47
CA CYS A 79 12.08 15.27 11.52
C CYS A 79 10.60 15.53 11.83
N LEU A 80 9.76 15.69 10.79
CA LEU A 80 8.32 15.85 10.95
C LEU A 80 7.69 14.62 11.62
N GLY A 81 8.08 13.42 11.20
CA GLY A 81 7.62 12.18 11.81
C GLY A 81 7.94 12.12 13.31
N ILE A 82 9.16 12.48 13.72
CA ILE A 82 9.58 12.53 15.13
C ILE A 82 8.76 13.56 15.91
N ILE A 83 8.61 14.77 15.37
CA ILE A 83 7.84 15.86 16.01
C ILE A 83 6.38 15.43 16.23
N ILE A 84 5.78 14.82 15.21
CA ILE A 84 4.41 14.30 15.30
C ILE A 84 4.32 13.18 16.35
N PHE A 85 5.29 12.27 16.39
CA PHE A 85 5.27 11.16 17.34
C PHE A 85 5.39 11.59 18.80
N ILE A 86 6.16 12.66 19.08
CA ILE A 86 6.35 13.19 20.44
C ILE A 86 5.08 13.91 20.95
N ASN A 87 4.24 14.40 20.05
CA ASN A 87 3.03 15.16 20.42
C ASN A 87 1.90 14.22 20.83
N LYS A 88 1.43 14.30 22.07
CA LYS A 88 0.36 13.44 22.62
C LYS A 88 -0.97 13.54 21.86
N ASN A 89 -1.26 14.68 21.23
CA ASN A 89 -2.49 14.92 20.48
C ASN A 89 -2.35 14.62 18.98
N ALA A 90 -1.16 14.25 18.53
CA ALA A 90 -0.86 14.02 17.11
C ALA A 90 -1.73 12.92 16.49
N LYS A 91 -2.07 11.88 17.24
CA LYS A 91 -2.87 10.75 16.73
C LYS A 91 -4.18 11.23 16.09
N THR A 92 -4.95 12.07 16.77
CA THR A 92 -6.24 12.57 16.26
C THR A 92 -6.07 13.48 15.05
N ILE A 93 -5.02 14.32 15.06
CA ILE A 93 -4.70 15.19 13.92
C ILE A 93 -4.26 14.36 12.72
N MET A 94 -3.38 13.38 12.94
CA MET A 94 -2.92 12.46 11.90
C MET A 94 -4.06 11.66 11.28
N ASP A 95 -4.97 11.12 12.08
CA ASP A 95 -6.12 10.36 11.57
C ASP A 95 -7.01 11.22 10.66
N LYS A 96 -7.23 12.50 11.02
CA LYS A 96 -7.97 13.44 10.18
C LYS A 96 -7.22 13.79 8.90
N VAL A 97 -5.94 14.12 8.99
CA VAL A 97 -5.11 14.45 7.82
C VAL A 97 -5.01 13.24 6.88
N ALA A 98 -4.75 12.05 7.40
CA ALA A 98 -4.70 10.83 6.62
C ALA A 98 -6.03 10.53 5.91
N THR A 99 -7.18 10.77 6.58
CA THR A 99 -8.50 10.59 5.97
C THR A 99 -8.72 11.56 4.81
N ILE A 100 -8.34 12.83 4.98
CA ILE A 100 -8.46 13.83 3.91
C ILE A 100 -7.55 13.47 2.73
N LEU A 101 -6.28 13.14 3.00
CA LEU A 101 -5.34 12.73 1.95
C LEU A 101 -5.81 11.47 1.24
N ALA A 102 -6.36 10.49 1.97
CA ALA A 102 -6.93 9.28 1.36
C ALA A 102 -8.12 9.59 0.44
N ALA A 103 -8.96 10.56 0.80
CA ALA A 103 -10.04 11.01 -0.07
C ALA A 103 -9.50 11.74 -1.32
N VAL A 104 -8.50 12.60 -1.15
CA VAL A 104 -7.86 13.32 -2.25
C VAL A 104 -7.20 12.34 -3.22
N ILE A 105 -6.41 11.38 -2.73
CA ILE A 105 -5.76 10.39 -3.60
C ILE A 105 -6.79 9.56 -4.35
N LEU A 106 -7.85 9.11 -3.67
CA LEU A 106 -8.90 8.31 -4.31
C LEU A 106 -9.56 9.07 -5.47
N VAL A 107 -9.92 10.33 -5.25
CA VAL A 107 -10.50 11.18 -6.30
C VAL A 107 -9.49 11.42 -7.43
N THR A 108 -8.26 11.76 -7.09
CA THR A 108 -7.20 12.03 -8.08
C THR A 108 -6.93 10.80 -8.95
N VAL A 109 -6.78 9.63 -8.33
CA VAL A 109 -6.52 8.37 -9.05
C VAL A 109 -7.71 7.98 -9.92
N LEU A 110 -8.94 8.17 -9.43
CA LEU A 110 -10.16 7.91 -10.20
C LEU A 110 -10.25 8.80 -11.43
N VAL A 111 -10.02 10.11 -11.27
CA VAL A 111 -10.04 11.08 -12.39
C VAL A 111 -8.98 10.72 -13.45
N VAL A 112 -7.75 10.42 -12.99
CA VAL A 112 -6.66 10.06 -13.92
C VAL A 112 -6.94 8.71 -14.59
N ALA A 113 -7.50 7.74 -13.89
CA ALA A 113 -7.89 6.45 -14.48
C ALA A 113 -8.96 6.62 -15.58
N ILE A 114 -9.87 7.58 -15.41
CA ILE A 114 -10.88 7.90 -16.46
C ILE A 114 -10.23 8.61 -17.64
N ILE A 115 -9.40 9.62 -17.39
CA ILE A 115 -8.77 10.44 -18.45
C ILE A 115 -7.77 9.63 -19.27
N SER A 116 -7.08 8.66 -18.65
CA SER A 116 -6.07 7.83 -19.32
C SER A 116 -6.67 6.75 -20.25
N GLU A 117 -8.00 6.56 -20.24
CA GLU A 117 -8.72 5.61 -21.10
C GLU A 117 -8.09 4.21 -21.16
N PRO A 118 -7.92 3.52 -20.02
CA PRO A 118 -7.23 2.24 -19.97
C PRO A 118 -7.95 1.20 -20.84
N PRO A 119 -7.21 0.31 -21.52
CA PRO A 119 -7.79 -0.72 -22.39
C PRO A 119 -8.40 -1.85 -21.56
N LEU A 120 -9.61 -1.68 -21.06
CA LEU A 120 -10.28 -2.63 -20.16
C LEU A 120 -10.44 -4.03 -20.77
N GLY A 121 -10.54 -4.12 -22.10
CA GLY A 121 -10.59 -5.39 -22.81
C GLY A 121 -9.28 -6.19 -22.66
N GLU A 122 -8.14 -5.53 -22.78
CA GLU A 122 -6.83 -6.18 -22.60
C GLU A 122 -6.58 -6.52 -21.13
N VAL A 123 -7.02 -5.64 -20.21
CA VAL A 123 -6.98 -5.95 -18.75
C VAL A 123 -7.79 -7.21 -18.44
N GLY A 124 -8.99 -7.33 -19.02
CA GLY A 124 -9.83 -8.51 -18.84
C GLY A 124 -9.18 -9.79 -19.36
N LYS A 125 -8.53 -9.74 -20.52
CA LYS A 125 -7.75 -10.88 -21.05
C LYS A 125 -6.58 -11.24 -20.13
N GLY A 126 -5.81 -10.24 -19.67
CA GLY A 126 -4.69 -10.45 -18.77
C GLY A 126 -5.08 -11.02 -17.38
N LEU A 127 -6.31 -10.80 -16.92
CA LEU A 127 -6.79 -11.40 -15.67
C LEU A 127 -7.00 -12.91 -15.76
N VAL A 128 -7.26 -13.44 -16.95
CA VAL A 128 -7.49 -14.88 -17.20
C VAL A 128 -6.31 -15.55 -17.89
N ASP A 129 -5.30 -14.78 -18.32
CA ASP A 129 -4.09 -15.30 -18.94
C ASP A 129 -3.07 -15.64 -17.86
N PHE A 130 -2.95 -16.93 -17.56
CA PHE A 130 -1.96 -17.46 -16.62
C PHE A 130 -0.64 -17.85 -17.27
N GLN A 131 -0.46 -17.64 -18.57
CA GLN A 131 0.78 -18.06 -19.29
C GLN A 131 2.01 -17.37 -18.71
N TYR A 132 1.88 -16.08 -18.32
CA TYR A 132 2.97 -15.36 -17.69
C TYR A 132 3.44 -16.00 -16.37
N LEU A 133 2.51 -16.53 -15.56
CA LEU A 133 2.85 -17.21 -14.31
C LEU A 133 3.48 -18.60 -14.54
N LEU A 134 3.20 -19.19 -15.69
CA LEU A 134 3.71 -20.50 -16.07
C LEU A 134 5.01 -20.43 -16.89
N ASP A 135 5.44 -19.22 -17.30
CA ASP A 135 6.71 -19.03 -18.02
C ASP A 135 7.88 -19.41 -17.11
N PRO A 136 8.75 -20.36 -17.52
CA PRO A 136 9.92 -20.76 -16.75
C PRO A 136 10.90 -19.62 -16.45
N LYS A 137 10.86 -18.54 -17.23
CA LYS A 137 11.66 -17.33 -17.01
C LYS A 137 11.10 -16.46 -15.88
N THR A 138 9.81 -16.60 -15.55
CA THR A 138 9.17 -15.90 -14.45
C THR A 138 9.36 -16.71 -13.17
N ASN A 139 10.15 -16.21 -12.23
CA ASN A 139 10.25 -16.84 -10.93
C ASN A 139 8.96 -16.55 -10.13
N MET A 140 7.96 -17.42 -10.30
CA MET A 140 6.65 -17.29 -9.67
C MET A 140 6.74 -17.14 -8.15
N PHE A 141 7.65 -17.87 -7.50
CA PHE A 141 7.86 -17.78 -6.07
C PHE A 141 8.33 -16.39 -5.65
N THR A 142 9.30 -15.83 -6.36
CA THR A 142 9.79 -14.47 -6.11
C THR A 142 8.71 -13.43 -6.37
N ALA A 143 7.95 -13.56 -7.46
CA ALA A 143 6.85 -12.65 -7.79
C ALA A 143 5.75 -12.67 -6.71
N LEU A 144 5.33 -13.86 -6.27
CA LEU A 144 4.34 -14.02 -5.21
C LEU A 144 4.84 -13.48 -3.86
N THR A 145 6.10 -13.76 -3.51
CA THR A 145 6.70 -13.28 -2.26
C THR A 145 6.81 -11.76 -2.25
N THR A 146 7.22 -11.16 -3.38
CA THR A 146 7.28 -9.70 -3.53
C THR A 146 5.90 -9.06 -3.45
N LEU A 147 4.90 -9.65 -4.11
CA LEU A 147 3.51 -9.19 -4.03
C LEU A 147 2.94 -9.30 -2.61
N LEU A 148 3.20 -10.39 -1.92
CA LEU A 148 2.76 -10.60 -0.54
C LEU A 148 3.46 -9.62 0.41
N GLY A 149 4.79 -9.51 0.32
CA GLY A 149 5.58 -8.63 1.19
C GLY A 149 5.27 -7.15 0.97
N GLY A 150 5.20 -6.72 -0.30
CA GLY A 150 4.98 -5.32 -0.65
C GLY A 150 3.53 -4.86 -0.62
N SER A 151 2.57 -5.76 -0.83
CA SER A 151 1.14 -5.41 -0.91
C SER A 151 0.37 -5.76 0.35
N CYS A 152 0.56 -6.97 0.88
CA CYS A 152 -0.20 -7.44 2.04
C CYS A 152 0.37 -6.93 3.36
N GLY A 153 1.62 -6.42 3.34
CA GLY A 153 2.26 -5.92 4.55
C GLY A 153 2.12 -6.91 5.70
N GLY A 154 2.59 -8.15 5.53
CA GLY A 154 2.37 -9.25 6.48
C GLY A 154 2.62 -8.86 7.94
N TYR A 155 3.64 -8.02 8.19
CA TYR A 155 3.90 -7.46 9.51
C TYR A 155 2.79 -6.51 9.98
N ILE A 156 2.12 -5.74 9.09
CA ILE A 156 1.03 -4.82 9.44
C ILE A 156 -0.19 -5.60 9.95
N ALA A 157 -0.50 -6.74 9.35
CA ALA A 157 -1.58 -7.61 9.81
C ALA A 157 -1.35 -8.05 11.26
N PHE A 158 -0.11 -8.38 11.62
CA PHE A 158 0.26 -8.72 13.00
C PHE A 158 0.31 -7.49 13.92
N SER A 159 1.01 -6.44 13.51
CA SER A 159 1.20 -5.23 14.32
C SER A 159 -0.08 -4.43 14.49
N GLY A 160 -0.99 -4.45 13.52
CA GLY A 160 -2.28 -3.77 13.57
C GLY A 160 -3.32 -4.45 14.45
N ALA A 161 -3.23 -5.78 14.60
CA ALA A 161 -4.24 -6.57 15.32
C ALA A 161 -4.37 -6.18 16.81
N HIS A 162 -3.28 -5.76 17.48
CA HIS A 162 -3.35 -5.35 18.89
C HIS A 162 -4.22 -4.09 19.10
N ARG A 163 -4.35 -3.23 18.08
CA ARG A 163 -5.20 -2.03 18.16
C ARG A 163 -6.67 -2.37 18.35
N LEU A 164 -7.12 -3.54 17.92
CA LEU A 164 -8.47 -4.05 18.20
C LEU A 164 -8.67 -4.27 19.69
N LEU A 165 -7.70 -4.96 20.32
CA LEU A 165 -7.73 -5.23 21.77
C LEU A 165 -7.65 -3.91 22.57
N ASP A 166 -6.78 -2.99 22.17
CA ASP A 166 -6.65 -1.68 22.82
C ASP A 166 -7.92 -0.81 22.67
N ALA A 167 -8.72 -1.07 21.63
CA ALA A 167 -10.03 -0.44 21.42
C ALA A 167 -11.18 -1.18 22.11
N GLY A 168 -10.89 -2.25 22.86
CA GLY A 168 -11.89 -3.06 23.53
C GLY A 168 -12.67 -4.02 22.61
N ILE A 169 -12.23 -4.16 21.34
CA ILE A 169 -12.87 -5.03 20.35
C ILE A 169 -12.29 -6.44 20.53
N SER A 170 -12.88 -7.23 21.40
CA SER A 170 -12.44 -8.59 21.70
C SER A 170 -13.64 -9.49 21.97
N GLY A 171 -13.45 -10.80 21.75
CA GLY A 171 -14.47 -11.82 21.95
C GLY A 171 -15.14 -12.29 20.67
N PRO A 172 -15.77 -13.48 20.68
CA PRO A 172 -16.42 -14.08 19.52
C PRO A 172 -17.55 -13.22 18.96
N GLU A 173 -18.21 -12.43 19.79
CA GLU A 173 -19.32 -11.53 19.46
C GLU A 173 -18.88 -10.42 18.48
N ASN A 174 -17.62 -10.04 18.51
CA ASN A 174 -17.06 -8.98 17.68
C ASN A 174 -16.50 -9.45 16.32
N ILE A 175 -16.51 -10.74 16.02
CA ILE A 175 -15.98 -11.29 14.76
C ILE A 175 -16.65 -10.65 13.54
N GLY A 176 -17.98 -10.46 13.57
CA GLY A 176 -18.70 -9.83 12.48
C GLY A 176 -18.25 -8.39 12.21
N HIS A 177 -18.02 -7.62 13.28
CA HIS A 177 -17.50 -6.27 13.20
C HIS A 177 -16.08 -6.24 12.62
N VAL A 178 -15.20 -7.11 13.11
CA VAL A 178 -13.81 -7.22 12.64
C VAL A 178 -13.76 -7.59 11.15
N ARG A 179 -14.52 -8.59 10.72
CA ARG A 179 -14.58 -8.99 9.31
C ARG A 179 -15.08 -7.87 8.41
N LYS A 180 -16.11 -7.14 8.84
CA LYS A 180 -16.62 -5.97 8.10
C LYS A 180 -15.55 -4.88 7.98
N SER A 181 -14.83 -4.58 9.06
CA SER A 181 -13.74 -3.60 9.06
C SER A 181 -12.60 -4.00 8.13
N VAL A 182 -12.20 -5.28 8.10
CA VAL A 182 -11.21 -5.79 7.16
C VAL A 182 -11.69 -5.67 5.72
N LEU A 183 -12.94 -6.08 5.43
CA LEU A 183 -13.52 -5.95 4.09
C LEU A 183 -13.53 -4.49 3.61
N GLN A 184 -13.92 -3.56 4.47
CA GLN A 184 -13.94 -2.14 4.14
C GLN A 184 -12.52 -1.60 3.93
N GLY A 185 -11.58 -1.86 4.84
CA GLY A 185 -10.21 -1.38 4.75
C GLY A 185 -9.45 -1.95 3.55
N CYS A 186 -9.40 -3.27 3.43
CA CYS A 186 -8.73 -3.93 2.30
C CYS A 186 -9.45 -3.68 0.97
N GLY A 187 -10.78 -3.58 0.97
CA GLY A 187 -11.57 -3.27 -0.22
C GLY A 187 -11.26 -1.87 -0.74
N THR A 188 -11.26 -0.86 0.13
CA THR A 188 -10.93 0.52 -0.24
C THR A 188 -9.48 0.63 -0.74
N SER A 189 -8.52 0.06 0.00
CA SER A 189 -7.12 0.02 -0.43
C SER A 189 -6.94 -0.72 -1.75
N GLY A 190 -7.66 -1.83 -1.93
CA GLY A 190 -7.66 -2.60 -3.17
C GLY A 190 -8.21 -1.81 -4.36
N ALA A 191 -9.30 -1.05 -4.15
CA ALA A 191 -9.87 -0.19 -5.19
C ALA A 191 -8.87 0.89 -5.64
N VAL A 192 -8.19 1.55 -4.70
CA VAL A 192 -7.14 2.54 -5.03
C VAL A 192 -6.01 1.90 -5.85
N ARG A 193 -5.55 0.71 -5.46
CA ARG A 193 -4.49 -0.03 -6.20
C ARG A 193 -4.92 -0.38 -7.62
N ILE A 194 -6.16 -0.85 -7.80
CA ILE A 194 -6.70 -1.16 -9.13
C ILE A 194 -6.80 0.11 -9.99
N LEU A 195 -7.35 1.19 -9.44
CA LEU A 195 -7.47 2.46 -10.14
C LEU A 195 -6.09 3.02 -10.51
N LEU A 196 -5.12 2.96 -9.60
CA LEU A 196 -3.75 3.40 -9.86
C LEU A 196 -3.11 2.58 -11.00
N PHE A 197 -3.28 1.26 -10.97
CA PHE A 197 -2.81 0.38 -12.04
C PHE A 197 -3.44 0.76 -13.39
N LEU A 198 -4.76 0.96 -13.41
CA LEU A 198 -5.48 1.37 -14.61
C LEU A 198 -5.02 2.74 -15.12
N ALA A 199 -4.80 3.70 -14.23
CA ALA A 199 -4.29 5.01 -14.57
C ALA A 199 -2.91 4.93 -15.24
N VAL A 200 -1.98 4.18 -14.65
CA VAL A 200 -0.63 3.99 -15.21
C VAL A 200 -0.69 3.21 -16.53
N LEU A 201 -1.49 2.17 -16.61
CA LEU A 201 -1.63 1.37 -17.83
C LEU A 201 -2.21 2.22 -18.98
N GLY A 202 -3.25 3.01 -18.71
CA GLY A 202 -3.84 3.89 -19.71
C GLY A 202 -2.85 4.92 -20.27
N THR A 203 -1.91 5.41 -19.45
CA THR A 203 -0.85 6.30 -19.95
C THR A 203 0.21 5.59 -20.81
N CYS A 204 0.38 4.28 -20.64
CA CYS A 204 1.30 3.46 -21.42
C CYS A 204 0.67 2.85 -22.67
N MET A 205 -0.65 2.93 -22.83
CA MET A 205 -1.38 2.30 -23.93
C MET A 205 -2.38 3.27 -24.54
N SER A 206 -2.53 3.21 -25.87
CA SER A 206 -3.62 3.86 -26.60
C SER A 206 -4.42 2.76 -27.31
N GLY A 207 -5.57 2.41 -26.74
CA GLY A 207 -6.29 1.22 -27.17
C GLY A 207 -5.43 -0.06 -26.98
N THR A 208 -5.10 -0.74 -28.08
CA THR A 208 -4.21 -1.93 -28.05
C THR A 208 -2.74 -1.60 -28.32
N GLN A 209 -2.43 -0.34 -28.64
CA GLN A 209 -1.07 0.07 -29.01
C GLN A 209 -0.27 0.45 -27.77
N TRP A 210 0.92 -0.15 -27.62
CA TRP A 210 1.86 0.18 -26.58
C TRP A 210 2.63 1.46 -26.91
N LEU A 211 2.57 2.45 -26.01
CA LEU A 211 3.27 3.73 -26.14
C LEU A 211 4.65 3.62 -25.49
N ALA A 212 5.63 3.16 -26.26
CA ALA A 212 6.98 2.87 -25.76
C ALA A 212 7.67 4.10 -25.13
N GLU A 213 7.42 5.30 -25.63
CA GLU A 213 7.99 6.54 -25.10
C GLU A 213 7.44 6.84 -23.69
N ASN A 214 6.12 6.79 -23.50
CA ASN A 214 5.50 6.99 -22.18
C ASN A 214 5.94 5.93 -21.19
N ALA A 215 5.97 4.67 -21.61
CA ALA A 215 6.45 3.57 -20.78
C ALA A 215 7.92 3.76 -20.38
N LYS A 216 8.76 4.26 -21.29
CA LYS A 216 10.17 4.57 -21.00
C LYS A 216 10.28 5.68 -19.96
N ILE A 217 9.54 6.79 -20.10
CA ILE A 217 9.55 7.89 -19.13
C ILE A 217 9.22 7.37 -17.72
N ILE A 218 8.16 6.54 -17.60
CA ILE A 218 7.74 5.96 -16.32
C ILE A 218 8.80 4.99 -15.77
N THR A 219 9.41 4.18 -16.62
CA THR A 219 10.46 3.23 -16.22
C THR A 219 11.74 3.94 -15.80
N ASP A 220 12.16 4.98 -16.52
CA ASP A 220 13.33 5.78 -16.19
C ASP A 220 13.14 6.49 -14.84
N ALA A 221 11.92 6.95 -14.55
CA ALA A 221 11.58 7.53 -13.25
C ALA A 221 11.69 6.52 -12.08
N ALA A 222 11.64 5.21 -12.34
CA ALA A 222 11.82 4.19 -11.30
C ALA A 222 13.24 4.14 -10.74
N SER A 223 14.24 4.64 -11.47
CA SER A 223 15.65 4.65 -11.05
C SER A 223 16.04 5.80 -10.14
N GLY A 224 15.18 6.77 -9.89
CA GLY A 224 15.51 7.92 -9.01
C GLY A 224 14.41 8.96 -8.86
N GLY A 225 13.19 8.66 -9.32
CA GLY A 225 12.03 9.54 -9.25
C GLY A 225 10.78 8.82 -8.74
N ASN A 226 9.61 9.35 -9.13
CA ASN A 226 8.32 8.78 -8.78
C ASN A 226 7.57 8.34 -10.06
N PRO A 227 7.63 7.04 -10.43
CA PRO A 227 7.01 6.52 -11.65
C PRO A 227 5.51 6.80 -11.74
N ALA A 228 4.80 6.69 -10.61
CA ALA A 228 3.37 6.95 -10.58
C ALA A 228 3.07 8.44 -10.79
N ALA A 229 3.84 9.35 -10.18
CA ALA A 229 3.68 10.79 -10.41
C ALA A 229 3.93 11.14 -11.89
N GLU A 230 4.91 10.51 -12.55
CA GLU A 230 5.16 10.71 -13.99
C GLU A 230 3.99 10.23 -14.85
N ALA A 231 3.38 9.10 -14.53
CA ALA A 231 2.16 8.66 -15.20
C ALA A 231 1.03 9.69 -15.06
N PHE A 232 0.88 10.26 -13.87
CA PHE A 232 -0.11 11.33 -13.62
C PHE A 232 0.25 12.62 -14.36
N ARG A 233 1.55 12.91 -14.54
CA ARG A 233 2.00 14.03 -15.39
C ARG A 233 1.64 13.82 -16.86
N LEU A 234 1.84 12.64 -17.37
CA LEU A 234 1.49 12.28 -18.74
C LEU A 234 -0.02 12.36 -19.01
N ALA A 235 -0.86 11.97 -18.04
CA ALA A 235 -2.31 11.99 -18.16
C ALA A 235 -2.94 13.37 -17.90
N ALA A 236 -2.49 14.11 -16.89
CA ALA A 236 -3.12 15.33 -16.38
C ALA A 236 -2.15 16.53 -16.22
N GLY A 237 -0.99 16.46 -16.87
CA GLY A 237 0.01 17.52 -16.84
C GLY A 237 0.62 17.76 -15.44
N ASN A 238 1.20 18.94 -15.24
CA ASN A 238 1.86 19.30 -13.98
C ASN A 238 0.92 19.30 -12.77
N LEU A 239 -0.37 19.53 -12.97
CA LEU A 239 -1.34 19.47 -11.89
C LEU A 239 -1.47 18.04 -11.35
N GLY A 240 -1.59 17.03 -12.23
CA GLY A 240 -1.63 15.62 -11.86
C GLY A 240 -0.37 15.20 -11.13
N TYR A 241 0.80 15.61 -11.60
CA TYR A 241 2.10 15.35 -10.98
C TYR A 241 2.15 15.84 -9.53
N ARG A 242 1.76 17.10 -9.28
CA ARG A 242 1.79 17.72 -7.95
C ARG A 242 0.72 17.17 -7.02
N LEU A 243 -0.49 16.91 -7.52
CA LEU A 243 -1.55 16.31 -6.71
C LEU A 243 -1.19 14.90 -6.27
N PHE A 244 -0.56 14.11 -7.13
CA PHE A 244 -0.06 12.80 -6.73
C PHE A 244 1.07 12.90 -5.70
N GLY A 245 1.97 13.90 -5.85
CA GLY A 245 3.04 14.16 -4.90
C GLY A 245 2.55 14.60 -3.51
N LEU A 246 1.36 15.21 -3.42
CA LEU A 246 0.74 15.62 -2.15
C LEU A 246 0.25 14.41 -1.32
N CYS A 247 -0.15 13.33 -1.97
CA CYS A 247 -0.76 12.15 -1.36
C CYS A 247 0.21 11.01 -1.16
#